data_30105de467dc9d698050746176157e50
#
_entry.id   30105de467dc9d698050746176157e50
#
_cell.length_a   1.000
_cell.length_b   1.000
_cell.length_c   1.000
_cell.angle_alpha   90.00
_cell.angle_beta   90.00
_cell.angle_gamma   90.00
#
_symmetry.space_group_name_H-M   'P 1'
#
loop_
_entity.id
_entity.type
_entity.pdbx_description
1 polymer ?
#
loop_
_entity_poly.entity_id
_entity_poly.type
_entity_poly.pdbx_seq_one_letter_code
_entity_poly.pdbx_strand_id
1 'polypeptide(L)'
;HERSSAASDVYKRQHYSNTHVFTQVFNQPDRFGGDEKFAEGLVNRLSILSAAPTSQKDTGSAPYVKTSVFGGGDIKDSIWNFSGMSAPIKILQDNTYGVGVTVSTPPLPDTPNFDGTVRSAPLIVSANDQIYPSVALETLRAFYDQPNYQTRVTPEVGIEWIRMGRQPPIQTTSTSDVMITYWNDFDRISASDLTEKTLHGHDGISDKILIWGMTAEGFNNPVSTPKGVMYPHEVQANLLQTVISGETIQNNFLLDFVEIVLVISLGLLVLLL
;
A
#
# COMPACT_ATOMS: atom_id res chain seq x y z
N HIS A 1 -0.10 -27.39 24.47
CA HIS A 1 -1.05 -26.35 24.02
C HIS A 1 -0.48 -25.44 22.90
N GLU A 2 0.78 -25.03 22.98
CA GLU A 2 1.42 -24.19 21.95
C GLU A 2 1.61 -24.92 20.60
N ARG A 3 1.91 -26.22 20.61
CA ARG A 3 2.05 -26.99 19.36
C ARG A 3 0.73 -27.19 18.62
N SER A 4 -0.40 -27.22 19.35
CA SER A 4 -1.74 -27.31 18.76
C SER A 4 -2.17 -26.01 18.08
N SER A 5 -1.78 -24.85 18.61
CA SER A 5 -2.11 -23.54 18.01
C SER A 5 -1.34 -23.30 16.72
N ALA A 6 -0.04 -23.61 16.68
CA ALA A 6 0.79 -23.44 15.49
C ALA A 6 0.36 -24.37 14.34
N ALA A 7 0.03 -25.63 14.63
CA ALA A 7 -0.47 -26.56 13.60
C ALA A 7 -1.85 -26.18 13.09
N SER A 8 -2.75 -25.69 13.97
CA SER A 8 -4.05 -25.15 13.60
C SER A 8 -3.92 -23.89 12.75
N ASP A 9 -2.95 -23.06 13.02
CA ASP A 9 -2.69 -21.81 12.32
C ASP A 9 -2.09 -22.06 10.91
N VAL A 10 -1.18 -23.01 10.78
CA VAL A 10 -0.66 -23.49 9.49
C VAL A 10 -1.76 -24.13 8.64
N TYR A 11 -2.63 -24.91 9.26
CA TYR A 11 -3.75 -25.55 8.57
C TYR A 11 -4.78 -24.54 8.08
N LYS A 12 -5.09 -23.51 8.87
CA LYS A 12 -5.97 -22.41 8.45
C LYS A 12 -5.41 -21.66 7.24
N ARG A 13 -4.09 -21.44 7.18
CA ARG A 13 -3.40 -20.72 6.10
C ARG A 13 -3.37 -21.49 4.78
N GLN A 14 -3.30 -22.81 4.81
CA GLN A 14 -3.34 -23.65 3.61
C GLN A 14 -4.73 -23.67 2.93
N HIS A 15 -5.76 -23.12 3.56
CA HIS A 15 -7.13 -23.07 3.04
C HIS A 15 -7.55 -21.71 2.51
N TYR A 16 -6.68 -20.68 2.58
CA TYR A 16 -6.97 -19.39 1.98
C TYR A 16 -6.62 -19.43 0.49
N SER A 17 -7.62 -19.66 -0.34
CA SER A 17 -7.44 -19.63 -1.78
C SER A 17 -7.19 -18.22 -2.33
N ASN A 18 -7.54 -17.16 -1.58
CA ASN A 18 -7.45 -15.77 -2.03
C ASN A 18 -7.10 -14.82 -0.89
N THR A 19 -6.37 -13.75 -1.22
CA THR A 19 -6.18 -12.59 -0.35
C THR A 19 -7.16 -11.49 -0.77
N HIS A 20 -7.94 -10.99 0.17
CA HIS A 20 -8.94 -9.95 -0.08
C HIS A 20 -8.45 -8.60 0.44
N VAL A 21 -8.35 -7.63 -0.42
CA VAL A 21 -7.90 -6.27 -0.11
C VAL A 21 -9.04 -5.29 -0.41
N PHE A 22 -9.57 -4.66 0.63
CA PHE A 22 -10.66 -3.70 0.50
C PHE A 22 -10.09 -2.28 0.56
N THR A 23 -10.13 -1.57 -0.54
CA THR A 23 -9.60 -0.20 -0.62
C THR A 23 -10.59 0.86 -0.14
N GLN A 24 -11.81 0.47 0.14
CA GLN A 24 -12.83 1.31 0.77
C GLN A 24 -12.59 1.41 2.27
N VAL A 25 -12.74 2.62 2.82
CA VAL A 25 -12.68 2.86 4.27
C VAL A 25 -14.08 2.71 4.87
N PHE A 26 -14.26 1.72 5.73
CA PHE A 26 -15.51 1.43 6.43
C PHE A 26 -15.54 2.11 7.80
N ASN A 27 -15.53 3.44 7.81
CA ASN A 27 -15.39 4.25 9.02
C ASN A 27 -16.71 4.61 9.72
N GLN A 28 -17.84 4.20 9.17
CA GLN A 28 -19.16 4.43 9.74
C GLN A 28 -19.94 3.13 9.81
N PRO A 29 -20.68 2.92 10.91
CA PRO A 29 -21.57 1.74 11.03
C PRO A 29 -22.62 1.72 9.92
N ASP A 30 -22.87 0.52 9.41
CA ASP A 30 -23.95 0.30 8.45
C ASP A 30 -25.33 0.49 9.12
N ARG A 31 -26.18 1.29 8.52
CA ARG A 31 -27.54 1.56 9.02
C ARG A 31 -28.46 0.34 8.93
N PHE A 32 -28.11 -0.64 8.14
CA PHE A 32 -28.91 -1.84 7.89
C PHE A 32 -28.39 -3.07 8.64
N GLY A 33 -27.36 -2.92 9.50
CA GLY A 33 -26.83 -4.01 10.33
C GLY A 33 -26.02 -5.06 9.55
N GLY A 34 -25.36 -4.66 8.46
CA GLY A 34 -24.52 -5.53 7.68
C GLY A 34 -23.11 -5.74 8.25
N ASP A 35 -22.71 -4.92 9.22
CA ASP A 35 -21.36 -4.93 9.77
C ASP A 35 -20.97 -6.24 10.44
N GLU A 36 -21.86 -6.84 11.23
CA GLU A 36 -21.63 -8.12 11.88
C GLU A 36 -21.44 -9.24 10.85
N LYS A 37 -22.29 -9.23 9.82
CA LYS A 37 -22.23 -10.22 8.75
C LYS A 37 -20.98 -10.09 7.90
N PHE A 38 -20.54 -8.86 7.67
CA PHE A 38 -19.29 -8.58 6.99
C PHE A 38 -18.10 -9.01 7.86
N ALA A 39 -18.10 -8.67 9.16
CA ALA A 39 -17.07 -9.08 10.11
C ALA A 39 -16.94 -10.62 10.18
N GLU A 40 -18.05 -11.37 10.26
CA GLU A 40 -18.05 -12.83 10.18
C GLU A 40 -17.38 -13.34 8.89
N GLY A 41 -17.63 -12.67 7.77
CA GLY A 41 -17.00 -12.99 6.48
C GLY A 41 -15.49 -12.77 6.45
N LEU A 42 -14.95 -11.88 7.29
CA LEU A 42 -13.52 -11.57 7.36
C LEU A 42 -12.72 -12.58 8.21
N VAL A 43 -13.32 -13.15 9.26
CA VAL A 43 -12.65 -13.98 10.30
C VAL A 43 -11.80 -15.13 9.74
N ASN A 44 -12.23 -15.77 8.67
CA ASN A 44 -11.59 -16.95 8.12
C ASN A 44 -10.92 -16.70 6.78
N ARG A 45 -10.58 -15.44 6.48
CA ARG A 45 -9.98 -15.03 5.22
C ARG A 45 -8.76 -14.15 5.46
N LEU A 46 -7.79 -14.26 4.57
CA LEU A 46 -6.69 -13.29 4.57
C LEU A 46 -7.23 -11.97 4.00
N SER A 47 -7.73 -11.12 4.88
CA SER A 47 -8.40 -9.86 4.53
C SER A 47 -7.62 -8.66 5.06
N ILE A 48 -7.46 -7.66 4.20
CA ILE A 48 -6.84 -6.38 4.55
C ILE A 48 -7.86 -5.27 4.30
N LEU A 49 -8.08 -4.47 5.32
CA LEU A 49 -8.95 -3.29 5.24
C LEU A 49 -8.11 -2.03 5.06
N SER A 50 -8.74 -0.99 4.54
CA SER A 50 -8.10 0.31 4.33
C SER A 50 -8.47 1.31 5.41
N ALA A 51 -7.46 2.10 5.80
CA ALA A 51 -7.61 3.36 6.50
C ALA A 51 -7.12 4.50 5.61
N ALA A 52 -7.63 5.70 5.81
CA ALA A 52 -7.19 6.89 5.09
C ALA A 52 -6.63 7.94 6.06
N PRO A 53 -5.48 8.54 5.77
CA PRO A 53 -4.97 9.62 6.59
C PRO A 53 -5.83 10.87 6.42
N THR A 54 -5.90 11.68 7.46
CA THR A 54 -6.67 12.93 7.47
C THR A 54 -5.91 14.05 8.17
N SER A 55 -6.21 15.30 7.80
CA SER A 55 -5.72 16.49 8.49
C SER A 55 -6.48 16.80 9.78
N GLN A 56 -7.63 16.16 10.02
CA GLN A 56 -8.38 16.31 11.26
C GLN A 56 -7.75 15.50 12.38
N LYS A 57 -7.60 16.10 13.55
CA LYS A 57 -7.09 15.42 14.74
C LYS A 57 -8.13 14.47 15.33
N ASP A 58 -7.66 13.40 15.97
CA ASP A 58 -8.45 12.47 16.81
C ASP A 58 -9.62 11.78 16.09
N THR A 59 -9.46 11.48 14.82
CA THR A 59 -10.54 10.89 14.00
C THR A 59 -10.63 9.38 14.04
N GLY A 60 -9.70 8.70 14.65
CA GLY A 60 -9.72 7.25 14.79
C GLY A 60 -8.32 6.64 14.93
N SER A 61 -8.29 5.38 15.31
CA SER A 61 -7.08 4.59 15.38
C SER A 61 -7.29 3.25 14.68
N ALA A 62 -6.27 2.77 14.00
CA ALA A 62 -6.24 1.43 13.44
C ALA A 62 -5.20 0.57 14.19
N PRO A 63 -5.33 -0.75 14.20
CA PRO A 63 -4.25 -1.60 14.67
C PRO A 63 -3.02 -1.36 13.80
N TYR A 64 -1.87 -1.27 14.43
CA TYR A 64 -0.60 -1.05 13.75
C TYR A 64 0.36 -2.22 14.00
N VAL A 65 1.25 -2.42 13.06
CA VAL A 65 2.30 -3.43 13.16
C VAL A 65 3.60 -2.74 13.52
N LYS A 66 4.31 -3.28 14.53
CA LYS A 66 5.61 -2.73 14.93
C LYS A 66 6.60 -2.82 13.78
N THR A 67 7.23 -1.69 13.49
CA THR A 67 8.35 -1.61 12.56
C THR A 67 9.65 -1.79 13.31
N SER A 68 10.51 -2.68 12.84
CA SER A 68 11.89 -2.78 13.33
C SER A 68 12.76 -1.80 12.55
N VAL A 69 13.20 -0.73 13.22
CA VAL A 69 14.02 0.33 12.60
C VAL A 69 15.48 0.01 12.79
N PHE A 70 16.27 0.07 11.72
CA PHE A 70 17.71 -0.08 11.69
C PHE A 70 18.39 1.20 11.20
N GLY A 71 19.59 1.48 11.66
CA GLY A 71 20.31 2.72 11.38
C GLY A 71 20.19 3.70 12.55
N GLY A 72 20.54 4.94 12.38
CA GLY A 72 20.58 5.94 13.46
C GLY A 72 19.59 7.09 13.28
N GLY A 73 18.77 7.08 12.25
CA GLY A 73 17.78 8.13 11.96
C GLY A 73 16.44 7.90 12.66
N ASP A 74 15.70 8.97 12.92
CA ASP A 74 14.30 8.86 13.31
C ASP A 74 13.44 8.68 12.06
N ILE A 75 12.68 7.59 12.04
CA ILE A 75 11.79 7.27 10.94
C ILE A 75 10.70 8.33 10.75
N LYS A 76 10.23 8.95 11.84
CA LYS A 76 9.14 9.93 11.78
C LYS A 76 9.55 11.24 11.11
N ASP A 77 10.82 11.60 11.17
CA ASP A 77 11.34 12.79 10.51
C ASP A 77 11.39 12.66 8.99
N SER A 78 11.35 11.41 8.50
CA SER A 78 11.54 11.10 7.10
C SER A 78 10.24 10.77 6.36
N ILE A 79 9.16 10.41 7.05
CA ILE A 79 7.91 9.95 6.42
C ILE A 79 6.82 11.02 6.46
N TRP A 80 5.83 10.85 5.58
CA TRP A 80 4.63 11.68 5.58
C TRP A 80 3.90 11.58 6.92
N ASN A 81 3.65 12.73 7.56
CA ASN A 81 2.99 12.80 8.84
C ASN A 81 1.62 13.47 8.72
N PHE A 82 0.60 12.78 9.19
CA PHE A 82 -0.79 13.22 9.17
C PHE A 82 -1.31 13.44 10.59
N SER A 83 -2.21 14.40 10.74
CA SER A 83 -2.76 14.76 12.06
C SER A 83 -3.75 13.73 12.60
N GLY A 84 -4.31 12.89 11.75
CA GLY A 84 -5.29 11.89 12.14
C GLY A 84 -5.50 10.81 11.09
N MET A 85 -6.41 9.90 11.37
CA MET A 85 -6.72 8.77 10.52
C MET A 85 -8.22 8.46 10.53
N SER A 86 -8.79 8.25 9.36
CA SER A 86 -10.09 7.64 9.21
C SER A 86 -9.89 6.13 9.09
N ALA A 87 -10.28 5.39 10.12
CA ALA A 87 -10.07 3.94 10.20
C ALA A 87 -11.40 3.17 10.11
N PRO A 88 -11.39 1.89 9.75
CA PRO A 88 -12.58 1.05 9.81
C PRO A 88 -13.18 1.03 11.22
N ILE A 89 -14.47 0.74 11.33
CA ILE A 89 -15.13 0.58 12.64
C ILE A 89 -14.52 -0.62 13.39
N LYS A 90 -14.57 -0.56 14.72
CA LYS A 90 -13.90 -1.50 15.62
C LYS A 90 -14.22 -2.97 15.33
N ILE A 91 -15.49 -3.29 15.10
CA ILE A 91 -15.90 -4.67 14.80
C ILE A 91 -15.20 -5.25 13.57
N LEU A 92 -14.97 -4.45 12.56
CA LEU A 92 -14.26 -4.87 11.35
C LEU A 92 -12.75 -4.99 11.59
N GLN A 93 -12.16 -4.05 12.36
CA GLN A 93 -10.75 -4.12 12.73
C GLN A 93 -10.43 -5.40 13.53
N ASP A 94 -11.31 -5.78 14.44
CA ASP A 94 -11.10 -6.94 15.31
C ASP A 94 -11.22 -8.28 14.56
N ASN A 95 -11.81 -8.28 13.36
CA ASN A 95 -12.09 -9.48 12.57
C ASN A 95 -11.33 -9.54 11.24
N THR A 96 -10.52 -8.52 10.92
CA THR A 96 -9.63 -8.53 9.75
C THR A 96 -8.23 -8.99 10.12
N TYR A 97 -7.47 -9.47 9.13
CA TYR A 97 -6.07 -9.85 9.34
C TYR A 97 -5.16 -8.64 9.54
N GLY A 98 -5.44 -7.53 8.86
CA GLY A 98 -4.67 -6.32 8.96
C GLY A 98 -5.37 -5.09 8.40
N VAL A 99 -4.83 -3.93 8.76
CA VAL A 99 -5.29 -2.64 8.23
C VAL A 99 -4.10 -1.87 7.67
N GLY A 100 -4.20 -1.48 6.41
CA GLY A 100 -3.20 -0.66 5.75
C GLY A 100 -3.75 0.71 5.37
N VAL A 101 -2.85 1.67 5.16
CA VAL A 101 -3.23 3.03 4.77
C VAL A 101 -3.29 3.15 3.26
N THR A 102 -4.39 3.69 2.75
CA THR A 102 -4.55 4.01 1.33
C THR A 102 -4.20 5.47 1.09
N VAL A 103 -3.08 5.70 0.41
CA VAL A 103 -2.71 7.03 -0.10
C VAL A 103 -2.67 6.94 -1.62
N SER A 104 -3.63 7.56 -2.28
CA SER A 104 -3.72 7.62 -3.75
C SER A 104 -3.89 9.07 -4.20
N THR A 105 -3.42 10.01 -3.41
CA THR A 105 -3.42 11.43 -3.74
C THR A 105 -2.12 11.79 -4.44
N PRO A 106 -2.17 12.72 -5.39
CA PRO A 106 -0.95 13.30 -5.94
C PRO A 106 -0.10 13.94 -4.83
N PRO A 107 1.19 14.18 -5.07
CA PRO A 107 2.02 14.97 -4.18
C PRO A 107 1.34 16.28 -3.80
N LEU A 108 1.64 16.80 -2.60
CA LEU A 108 1.06 18.05 -2.13
C LEU A 108 1.37 19.20 -3.11
N PRO A 109 0.46 20.18 -3.26
CA PRO A 109 0.60 21.30 -4.20
C PRO A 109 1.91 22.07 -4.06
N ASP A 110 2.48 22.09 -2.85
CA ASP A 110 3.74 22.80 -2.54
C ASP A 110 5.01 22.01 -2.92
N THR A 111 4.87 20.79 -3.48
CA THR A 111 6.02 20.04 -3.96
C THR A 111 6.46 20.54 -5.34
N PRO A 112 7.77 20.65 -5.60
CA PRO A 112 8.27 21.02 -6.92
C PRO A 112 7.72 20.05 -7.99
N ASN A 113 7.29 20.61 -9.13
CA ASN A 113 6.71 19.86 -10.26
C ASN A 113 5.34 19.20 -9.97
N PHE A 114 4.56 19.73 -9.05
CA PHE A 114 3.20 19.28 -8.82
C PHE A 114 2.31 19.53 -10.06
N ASP A 115 1.92 18.46 -10.72
CA ASP A 115 1.02 18.47 -11.88
C ASP A 115 -0.29 17.69 -11.64
N GLY A 116 -0.52 17.27 -10.41
CA GLY A 116 -1.71 16.49 -10.04
C GLY A 116 -1.67 15.02 -10.47
N THR A 117 -0.54 14.55 -11.00
CA THR A 117 -0.40 13.18 -11.49
C THR A 117 0.22 12.29 -10.42
N VAL A 118 -0.43 11.16 -10.09
CA VAL A 118 0.09 10.17 -9.14
C VAL A 118 1.16 9.33 -9.81
N ARG A 119 2.42 9.52 -9.43
CA ARG A 119 3.59 8.76 -9.94
C ARG A 119 4.19 7.84 -8.90
N SER A 120 4.02 8.18 -7.62
CA SER A 120 4.56 7.43 -6.50
C SER A 120 3.55 7.36 -5.37
N ALA A 121 3.78 6.43 -4.46
CA ALA A 121 3.00 6.33 -3.23
C ALA A 121 3.89 5.87 -2.07
N PRO A 122 3.64 6.34 -0.84
CA PRO A 122 4.39 5.92 0.32
C PRO A 122 4.05 4.48 0.72
N LEU A 123 5.07 3.73 1.14
CA LEU A 123 4.86 2.42 1.72
C LEU A 123 4.54 2.46 3.21
N ILE A 124 5.00 3.51 3.90
CA ILE A 124 4.69 3.77 5.30
C ILE A 124 4.40 5.25 5.51
N VAL A 125 3.49 5.53 6.42
CA VAL A 125 3.13 6.90 6.84
C VAL A 125 3.01 6.98 8.35
N SER A 126 3.10 8.18 8.90
CA SER A 126 2.78 8.45 10.30
C SER A 126 1.41 9.12 10.41
N ALA A 127 0.62 8.70 11.38
CA ALA A 127 -0.61 9.37 11.79
C ALA A 127 -0.81 9.19 13.29
N ASN A 128 -1.25 10.23 13.99
CA ASN A 128 -1.42 10.19 15.46
C ASN A 128 -0.17 9.63 16.19
N ASP A 129 1.02 10.03 15.76
CA ASP A 129 2.31 9.54 16.29
C ASP A 129 2.59 8.04 16.13
N GLN A 130 1.77 7.30 15.39
CA GLN A 130 1.97 5.90 15.06
C GLN A 130 2.37 5.75 13.59
N ILE A 131 3.15 4.70 13.31
CA ILE A 131 3.58 4.36 11.95
C ILE A 131 2.69 3.26 11.40
N TYR A 132 2.15 3.49 10.22
CA TYR A 132 1.24 2.57 9.54
C TYR A 132 1.79 2.16 8.17
N PRO A 133 1.70 0.87 7.81
CA PRO A 133 2.00 0.41 6.47
C PRO A 133 0.92 0.88 5.48
N SER A 134 1.29 1.03 4.22
CA SER A 134 0.31 1.11 3.14
C SER A 134 -0.46 -0.19 2.98
N VAL A 135 -1.62 -0.13 2.34
CA VAL A 135 -2.39 -1.34 1.98
C VAL A 135 -1.53 -2.34 1.21
N ALA A 136 -0.70 -1.88 0.29
CA ALA A 136 0.20 -2.74 -0.47
C ALA A 136 1.22 -3.45 0.43
N LEU A 137 1.88 -2.71 1.32
CA LEU A 137 2.87 -3.28 2.24
C LEU A 137 2.23 -4.25 3.24
N GLU A 138 1.05 -3.90 3.79
CA GLU A 138 0.32 -4.76 4.72
C GLU A 138 -0.18 -6.04 4.05
N THR A 139 -0.63 -5.94 2.79
CA THR A 139 -1.03 -7.11 1.98
C THR A 139 0.15 -8.08 1.82
N LEU A 140 1.34 -7.57 1.50
CA LEU A 140 2.52 -8.40 1.36
C LEU A 140 2.99 -8.98 2.70
N ARG A 141 2.92 -8.20 3.79
CA ARG A 141 3.25 -8.68 5.12
C ARG A 141 2.36 -9.87 5.49
N ALA A 142 1.06 -9.74 5.24
CA ALA A 142 0.08 -10.78 5.49
C ALA A 142 0.30 -12.00 4.58
N PHE A 143 0.53 -11.78 3.29
CA PHE A 143 0.76 -12.85 2.32
C PHE A 143 2.01 -13.67 2.64
N TYR A 144 3.12 -13.02 3.04
CA TYR A 144 4.35 -13.69 3.46
C TYR A 144 4.34 -14.12 4.92
N ASP A 145 3.23 -13.94 5.64
CA ASP A 145 3.09 -14.31 7.05
C ASP A 145 4.20 -13.75 7.94
N GLN A 146 4.50 -12.47 7.77
CA GLN A 146 5.52 -11.82 8.56
C GLN A 146 4.92 -11.11 9.78
N PRO A 147 5.53 -11.19 10.97
CA PRO A 147 5.03 -10.51 12.17
C PRO A 147 5.21 -8.99 12.08
N ASN A 148 6.23 -8.54 11.35
CA ASN A 148 6.58 -7.13 11.19
C ASN A 148 7.30 -6.88 9.86
N TYR A 149 7.57 -5.62 9.58
CA TYR A 149 8.50 -5.21 8.52
C TYR A 149 9.70 -4.48 9.13
N GLN A 150 10.79 -4.44 8.39
CA GLN A 150 12.07 -3.84 8.77
C GLN A 150 12.31 -2.63 7.89
N THR A 151 12.77 -1.54 8.49
CA THR A 151 13.07 -0.31 7.76
C THR A 151 14.47 0.15 8.11
N ARG A 152 15.27 0.49 7.10
CA ARG A 152 16.57 1.14 7.32
C ARG A 152 16.43 2.62 7.13
N VAL A 153 16.84 3.37 8.15
CA VAL A 153 16.84 4.82 8.18
C VAL A 153 18.25 5.31 8.43
N THR A 154 18.77 6.14 7.54
CA THR A 154 20.08 6.75 7.70
C THR A 154 19.90 8.25 8.00
N PRO A 155 20.55 8.80 9.03
CA PRO A 155 20.49 10.22 9.32
C PRO A 155 20.82 11.05 8.09
N GLU A 156 20.11 12.15 7.87
CA GLU A 156 20.28 13.10 6.74
C GLU A 156 19.87 12.53 5.36
N VAL A 157 19.80 11.19 5.20
CA VAL A 157 19.36 10.53 3.95
C VAL A 157 17.88 10.18 4.01
N GLY A 158 17.37 9.78 5.17
CA GLY A 158 16.02 9.28 5.35
C GLY A 158 15.91 7.75 5.18
N ILE A 159 14.81 7.29 4.63
CA ILE A 159 14.56 5.86 4.43
C ILE A 159 15.31 5.38 3.19
N GLU A 160 16.05 4.28 3.34
CA GLU A 160 16.76 3.64 2.24
C GLU A 160 15.96 2.47 1.66
N TRP A 161 15.41 1.63 2.53
CA TRP A 161 14.64 0.46 2.11
C TRP A 161 13.70 -0.04 3.20
N ILE A 162 12.68 -0.78 2.76
CA ILE A 162 11.74 -1.52 3.60
C ILE A 162 11.80 -3.00 3.21
N ARG A 163 11.80 -3.90 4.19
CA ARG A 163 11.91 -5.33 3.96
C ARG A 163 10.96 -6.13 4.85
N MET A 164 10.45 -7.22 4.33
CA MET A 164 9.62 -8.19 5.05
C MET A 164 10.39 -9.51 5.19
N GLY A 165 10.72 -9.85 6.43
CA GLY A 165 11.41 -11.10 6.75
C GLY A 165 12.67 -11.31 5.90
N ARG A 166 12.70 -12.37 5.10
CA ARG A 166 13.82 -12.73 4.20
C ARG A 166 13.62 -12.26 2.74
N GLN A 167 12.54 -11.57 2.46
CA GLN A 167 12.31 -11.06 1.10
C GLN A 167 13.36 -10.01 0.72
N PRO A 168 13.60 -9.81 -0.57
CA PRO A 168 14.45 -8.72 -1.04
C PRO A 168 13.98 -7.36 -0.47
N PRO A 169 14.90 -6.45 -0.16
CA PRO A 169 14.54 -5.12 0.29
C PRO A 169 13.87 -4.33 -0.85
N ILE A 170 12.77 -3.68 -0.53
CA ILE A 170 12.10 -2.72 -1.42
C ILE A 170 12.85 -1.41 -1.27
N GLN A 171 13.46 -0.95 -2.35
CA GLN A 171 14.11 0.36 -2.40
C GLN A 171 13.04 1.45 -2.45
N THR A 172 13.22 2.50 -1.66
CA THR A 172 12.29 3.62 -1.56
C THR A 172 13.03 4.94 -1.74
N THR A 173 12.28 6.01 -1.93
CA THR A 173 12.82 7.37 -1.71
C THR A 173 13.10 7.60 -0.22
N SER A 174 13.76 8.71 0.08
CA SER A 174 14.01 9.14 1.48
C SER A 174 12.74 9.27 2.33
N THR A 175 11.59 9.46 1.70
CA THR A 175 10.27 9.61 2.32
C THR A 175 9.41 8.34 2.28
N SER A 176 9.99 7.19 2.01
CA SER A 176 9.32 5.89 1.84
C SER A 176 8.49 5.72 0.58
N ASP A 177 8.55 6.64 -0.35
CA ASP A 177 7.78 6.52 -1.58
C ASP A 177 8.40 5.51 -2.54
N VAL A 178 7.54 4.80 -3.26
CA VAL A 178 7.91 3.93 -4.39
C VAL A 178 7.31 4.50 -5.65
N MET A 179 8.13 4.64 -6.69
CA MET A 179 7.67 5.00 -8.03
C MET A 179 6.84 3.85 -8.59
N ILE A 180 5.59 4.14 -8.94
CA ILE A 180 4.65 3.12 -9.41
C ILE A 180 4.89 2.85 -10.90
N THR A 181 5.14 1.59 -11.23
CA THR A 181 5.05 1.11 -12.60
C THR A 181 3.59 0.79 -12.89
N TYR A 182 3.03 1.43 -13.90
CA TYR A 182 1.62 1.29 -14.23
C TYR A 182 1.41 0.23 -15.30
N TRP A 183 0.63 -0.81 -14.97
CA TRP A 183 0.12 -1.82 -15.90
C TRP A 183 -1.36 -1.57 -16.17
N ASN A 184 -1.87 -2.05 -17.28
CA ASN A 184 -3.29 -1.96 -17.64
C ASN A 184 -3.98 -3.33 -17.71
N ASP A 185 -3.26 -4.39 -17.34
CA ASP A 185 -3.63 -5.77 -17.67
C ASP A 185 -4.33 -6.51 -16.51
N PHE A 186 -4.89 -5.76 -15.55
CA PHE A 186 -5.64 -6.37 -14.45
C PHE A 186 -7.02 -6.83 -14.94
N ASP A 187 -7.34 -8.10 -14.67
CA ASP A 187 -8.68 -8.64 -14.85
C ASP A 187 -9.67 -7.89 -13.95
N ARG A 188 -10.76 -7.42 -14.52
CA ARG A 188 -11.82 -6.71 -13.81
C ARG A 188 -13.10 -7.51 -13.86
N ILE A 189 -13.67 -7.76 -12.69
CA ILE A 189 -14.91 -8.51 -12.55
C ILE A 189 -15.87 -7.66 -11.72
N SER A 190 -17.12 -7.51 -12.18
CA SER A 190 -18.14 -6.86 -11.38
C SER A 190 -18.50 -7.71 -10.17
N ALA A 191 -18.66 -7.09 -8.99
CA ALA A 191 -19.08 -7.80 -7.79
C ALA A 191 -20.44 -8.49 -7.97
N SER A 192 -21.32 -7.96 -8.82
CA SER A 192 -22.60 -8.59 -9.18
C SER A 192 -22.46 -9.89 -9.95
N ASP A 193 -21.34 -10.07 -10.65
CA ASP A 193 -21.08 -11.25 -11.48
C ASP A 193 -20.38 -12.36 -10.66
N LEU A 194 -19.94 -12.05 -9.44
CA LEU A 194 -19.36 -12.98 -8.50
C LEU A 194 -20.47 -13.78 -7.79
N THR A 195 -20.94 -14.83 -8.44
CA THR A 195 -21.88 -15.77 -7.83
C THR A 195 -21.14 -16.82 -7.00
N GLU A 196 -21.86 -17.54 -6.13
CA GLU A 196 -21.30 -18.65 -5.33
C GLU A 196 -20.55 -19.69 -6.20
N LYS A 197 -21.02 -19.92 -7.44
CA LYS A 197 -20.36 -20.81 -8.40
C LYS A 197 -19.02 -20.25 -8.90
N THR A 198 -18.92 -18.94 -9.05
CA THR A 198 -17.71 -18.28 -9.52
C THR A 198 -16.67 -18.21 -8.41
N LEU A 199 -17.08 -18.13 -7.14
CA LEU A 199 -16.18 -18.11 -5.99
C LEU A 199 -15.63 -19.50 -5.63
N HIS A 200 -16.38 -20.57 -5.89
CA HIS A 200 -16.02 -21.93 -5.48
C HIS A 200 -15.58 -22.87 -6.60
N GLY A 201 -15.60 -22.45 -7.85
CA GLY A 201 -15.41 -23.36 -8.97
C GLY A 201 -14.68 -22.84 -10.19
N HIS A 202 -14.07 -21.67 -10.16
CA HIS A 202 -13.41 -21.14 -11.34
C HIS A 202 -11.89 -20.97 -11.14
N ASP A 203 -11.16 -21.60 -12.06
CA ASP A 203 -9.70 -21.54 -12.24
C ASP A 203 -9.15 -20.10 -12.42
N GLY A 204 -10.02 -19.11 -12.54
CA GLY A 204 -9.64 -17.72 -12.78
C GLY A 204 -9.40 -16.87 -11.53
N ILE A 205 -9.93 -17.25 -10.34
CA ILE A 205 -9.89 -16.42 -9.12
C ILE A 205 -9.05 -17.06 -8.02
N SER A 206 -8.85 -18.37 -8.05
CA SER A 206 -8.08 -19.10 -7.05
C SER A 206 -6.62 -18.62 -7.01
N ASP A 207 -6.08 -18.52 -5.80
CA ASP A 207 -4.68 -18.12 -5.51
C ASP A 207 -4.31 -16.70 -6.00
N LYS A 208 -5.29 -15.81 -6.10
CA LYS A 208 -5.09 -14.42 -6.51
C LYS A 208 -5.31 -13.45 -5.34
N ILE A 209 -4.68 -12.28 -5.46
CA ILE A 209 -4.98 -11.13 -4.62
C ILE A 209 -6.15 -10.39 -5.27
N LEU A 210 -7.29 -10.34 -4.58
CA LEU A 210 -8.50 -9.68 -5.04
C LEU A 210 -8.60 -8.30 -4.41
N ILE A 211 -8.51 -7.26 -5.23
CA ILE A 211 -8.62 -5.88 -4.79
C ILE A 211 -10.04 -5.39 -5.05
N TRP A 212 -10.73 -5.09 -3.97
CA TRP A 212 -12.10 -4.59 -3.98
C TRP A 212 -12.11 -3.06 -4.00
N GLY A 213 -12.76 -2.48 -4.98
CA GLY A 213 -12.90 -1.04 -5.11
C GLY A 213 -14.27 -0.63 -5.60
N MET A 214 -14.64 0.61 -5.34
CA MET A 214 -15.91 1.19 -5.79
C MET A 214 -15.64 2.16 -6.94
N THR A 215 -16.44 2.05 -8.00
CA THR A 215 -16.38 2.92 -9.18
C THR A 215 -17.63 3.78 -9.32
N ALA A 216 -18.58 3.69 -8.37
CA ALA A 216 -19.80 4.47 -8.37
C ALA A 216 -19.49 5.97 -8.22
N GLU A 217 -20.19 6.79 -9.00
CA GLU A 217 -20.05 8.24 -8.94
C GLU A 217 -20.35 8.77 -7.53
N GLY A 218 -19.53 9.72 -7.07
CA GLY A 218 -19.66 10.34 -5.75
C GLY A 218 -19.00 9.55 -4.58
N PHE A 219 -18.55 8.31 -4.79
CA PHE A 219 -17.85 7.54 -3.75
C PHE A 219 -16.33 7.61 -3.88
N ASN A 220 -15.82 7.51 -5.10
CA ASN A 220 -14.39 7.62 -5.35
C ASN A 220 -14.15 8.49 -6.58
N ASN A 221 -13.33 9.52 -6.41
CA ASN A 221 -12.88 10.34 -7.53
C ASN A 221 -11.68 9.67 -8.20
N PRO A 222 -11.72 9.46 -9.51
CA PRO A 222 -10.57 8.99 -10.24
C PRO A 222 -9.43 10.02 -10.19
N VAL A 223 -8.18 9.53 -10.23
CA VAL A 223 -6.97 10.34 -10.18
C VAL A 223 -6.21 10.26 -11.49
N SER A 224 -5.46 11.32 -11.81
CA SER A 224 -4.56 11.33 -12.96
C SER A 224 -3.33 10.46 -12.68
N THR A 225 -2.96 9.63 -13.65
CA THR A 225 -1.75 8.81 -13.61
C THR A 225 -1.00 8.94 -14.94
N PRO A 226 0.27 8.52 -15.03
CA PRO A 226 1.02 8.53 -16.29
C PRO A 226 0.38 7.73 -17.43
N LYS A 227 -0.49 6.79 -17.12
CA LYS A 227 -1.24 5.98 -18.11
C LYS A 227 -2.70 6.42 -18.30
N GLY A 228 -3.06 7.59 -17.78
CA GLY A 228 -4.41 8.13 -17.88
C GLY A 228 -5.12 8.17 -16.53
N VAL A 229 -6.42 8.33 -16.59
CA VAL A 229 -7.26 8.45 -15.39
C VAL A 229 -7.57 7.05 -14.84
N MET A 230 -7.33 6.84 -13.55
CA MET A 230 -7.56 5.57 -12.85
C MET A 230 -8.28 5.79 -11.53
N TYR A 231 -9.02 4.79 -11.07
CA TYR A 231 -9.59 4.79 -9.73
C TYR A 231 -8.53 4.49 -8.65
N PRO A 232 -8.71 4.97 -7.41
CA PRO A 232 -7.75 4.74 -6.32
C PRO A 232 -7.38 3.27 -6.10
N HIS A 233 -8.33 2.33 -6.24
CA HIS A 233 -8.05 0.90 -6.09
C HIS A 233 -7.15 0.35 -7.21
N GLU A 234 -7.22 0.91 -8.42
CA GLU A 234 -6.35 0.55 -9.55
C GLU A 234 -4.92 1.06 -9.29
N VAL A 235 -4.78 2.24 -8.68
CA VAL A 235 -3.48 2.76 -8.23
C VAL A 235 -2.87 1.84 -7.17
N GLN A 236 -3.66 1.38 -6.20
CA GLN A 236 -3.20 0.42 -5.18
C GLN A 236 -2.82 -0.93 -5.79
N ALA A 237 -3.55 -1.41 -6.80
CA ALA A 237 -3.20 -2.61 -7.55
C ALA A 237 -1.84 -2.47 -8.24
N ASN A 238 -1.60 -1.33 -8.90
CA ASN A 238 -0.33 -1.04 -9.54
C ASN A 238 0.82 -0.90 -8.54
N LEU A 239 0.59 -0.24 -7.39
CA LEU A 239 1.58 -0.15 -6.32
C LEU A 239 1.95 -1.55 -5.80
N LEU A 240 0.95 -2.38 -5.51
CA LEU A 240 1.17 -3.74 -5.04
C LEU A 240 1.95 -4.57 -6.07
N GLN A 241 1.57 -4.50 -7.33
CA GLN A 241 2.27 -5.19 -8.41
C GLN A 241 3.71 -4.69 -8.57
N THR A 242 3.95 -3.39 -8.47
CA THR A 242 5.30 -2.79 -8.51
C THR A 242 6.18 -3.37 -7.42
N VAL A 243 5.65 -3.48 -6.21
CA VAL A 243 6.42 -4.02 -5.08
C VAL A 243 6.65 -5.53 -5.22
N ILE A 244 5.68 -6.28 -5.72
CA ILE A 244 5.81 -7.73 -5.96
C ILE A 244 6.84 -8.03 -7.06
N SER A 245 6.78 -7.31 -8.17
CA SER A 245 7.70 -7.53 -9.30
C SER A 245 9.12 -7.04 -9.02
N GLY A 246 9.28 -6.13 -8.06
CA GLY A 246 10.55 -5.44 -7.80
C GLY A 246 10.95 -4.46 -8.91
N GLU A 247 10.05 -4.18 -9.86
CA GLU A 247 10.27 -3.25 -10.97
C GLU A 247 10.05 -1.80 -10.53
N THR A 248 10.75 -1.39 -9.48
CA THR A 248 10.74 -0.01 -9.02
C THR A 248 11.67 0.83 -9.88
N ILE A 249 11.17 1.96 -10.36
CA ILE A 249 12.00 2.96 -11.04
C ILE A 249 12.86 3.62 -9.97
N GLN A 250 14.16 3.37 -10.05
CA GLN A 250 15.13 3.97 -9.13
C GLN A 250 15.85 5.12 -9.82
N ASN A 251 16.06 6.19 -9.07
CA ASN A 251 16.98 7.24 -9.49
C ASN A 251 18.41 6.70 -9.38
N ASN A 252 19.10 6.58 -10.50
CA ASN A 252 20.46 6.06 -10.51
C ASN A 252 21.45 7.24 -10.52
N PHE A 253 22.13 7.45 -9.41
CA PHE A 253 23.15 8.49 -9.26
C PHE A 253 24.19 8.51 -10.40
N LEU A 254 24.51 7.37 -10.99
CA LEU A 254 25.40 7.30 -12.14
C LEU A 254 24.81 7.97 -13.39
N LEU A 255 23.49 7.87 -13.59
CA LEU A 255 22.82 8.53 -14.70
C LEU A 255 22.82 10.05 -14.50
N ASP A 256 22.53 10.52 -13.29
CA ASP A 256 22.58 11.95 -12.95
C ASP A 256 23.99 12.51 -13.18
N PHE A 257 25.03 11.77 -12.78
CA PHE A 257 26.41 12.17 -13.03
C PHE A 257 26.77 12.21 -14.51
N VAL A 258 26.35 11.22 -15.29
CA VAL A 258 26.55 11.19 -16.76
C VAL A 258 25.84 12.36 -17.43
N GLU A 259 24.62 12.71 -17.00
CA GLU A 259 23.87 13.86 -17.51
C GLU A 259 24.61 15.16 -17.25
N ILE A 260 25.13 15.39 -16.05
CA ILE A 260 25.90 16.57 -15.70
C ILE A 260 27.18 16.68 -16.58
N VAL A 261 27.92 15.58 -16.74
CA VAL A 261 29.12 15.52 -17.56
C VAL A 261 28.79 15.83 -19.04
N LEU A 262 27.67 15.32 -19.53
CA LEU A 262 27.22 15.53 -20.90
C LEU A 262 26.82 16.99 -21.12
N VAL A 263 26.11 17.63 -20.21
CA VAL A 263 25.76 19.05 -20.28
C VAL A 263 26.99 19.92 -20.27
N ILE A 264 27.97 19.66 -19.39
CA ILE A 264 29.23 20.39 -19.32
C ILE A 264 30.04 20.23 -20.63
N SER A 265 30.14 19.00 -21.14
CA SER A 265 30.91 18.72 -22.38
C SER A 265 30.29 19.38 -23.60
N LEU A 266 28.96 19.37 -23.72
CA LEU A 266 28.24 20.08 -24.78
C LEU A 266 28.43 21.60 -24.68
N GLY A 267 28.36 22.16 -23.46
CA GLY A 267 28.59 23.58 -23.22
C GLY A 267 30.01 24.02 -23.62
N LEU A 268 31.02 23.22 -23.27
CA LEU A 268 32.42 23.47 -23.70
C LEU A 268 32.59 23.37 -25.21
N LEU A 269 31.94 22.39 -25.85
CA LEU A 269 32.00 22.25 -27.31
C LEU A 269 31.41 23.46 -28.02
N VAL A 270 30.30 23.99 -27.55
CA VAL A 270 29.68 25.22 -28.10
C VAL A 270 30.57 26.45 -27.92
N LEU A 271 31.33 26.53 -26.81
CA LEU A 271 32.27 27.63 -26.58
C LEU A 271 33.54 27.56 -27.47
N LEU A 272 33.88 26.37 -27.98
CA LEU A 272 35.06 26.15 -28.84
C LEU A 272 34.75 26.29 -30.34
N LEU A 273 33.48 26.30 -30.72
CA LEU A 273 32.99 26.56 -32.08
C LEU A 273 32.70 28.04 -32.31
#